data_652f4d643087318616c9e24a4a7d1404
#
_entry.id   652f4d643087318616c9e24a4a7d1404
#
_cell.length_a   1.000
_cell.length_b   1.000
_cell.length_c   1.000
_cell.angle_alpha   90.00
_cell.angle_beta   90.00
_cell.angle_gamma   90.00
#
_symmetry.space_group_name_H-M   'P 1'
#
loop_
_entity.id
_entity.type
_entity.pdbx_description
1 polymer ?
#
loop_
_entity_poly.entity_id
_entity_poly.type
_entity_poly.pdbx_seq_one_letter_code
_entity_poly.pdbx_strand_id
1 'polypeptide(L)'
;LSLVGSEMCIRDRLNTDQKIAKLLVSAYPDVSPNELFELYSDNSDDSGPTYGYYQLSEKECYNWEDTKEEYQDTPNSLWGGYYGAISAANMALKAIEEKGNPASLNPQRGEALVCRAYCHFMLATIFCNAYDTHASESLGIPYMEDVETTVSPRYERGTLEEVYRKVERDLLEGVELISDDGYSVPKYHFTRKAAYAFAARFYLYYMKPDFSNCDRVIDFATRVLGSNPDDLLRDWEALSNLSVNGNVQADAYIASSNEANLLISSTVSNWGALGSDYLVGPRYFHNQTLATSETCLSAGLWGSSDYLYLKPFSTTGFVASILRKSGLYDGGYLYYMPVLFSTDETLLCRAEAYALKKMYAQSAADITSWQRAYTRNKSALTPDQINAYYDKMNFYTPFTQQTPKKQLAPDFTIEEGMQENILHCILHIRRVTTLHEGMRWPDIKRYGIMIYRRNMATQRVTDEMPPNDLRRAIQIPRNVIVAGMQPNPRRN
;
A
#
# COMPACT_ATOMS: atom_id res chain seq x y z
N LEU A 1 -21.78 -23.29 17.26
CA LEU A 1 -20.71 -24.23 16.85
C LEU A 1 -19.66 -24.24 17.95
N SER A 2 -19.48 -25.34 18.67
CA SER A 2 -18.52 -25.39 19.74
C SER A 2 -17.09 -25.37 19.19
N LEU A 3 -16.24 -24.52 19.73
CA LEU A 3 -14.83 -24.40 19.36
C LEU A 3 -14.04 -25.71 19.52
N VAL A 4 -14.45 -26.59 20.43
CA VAL A 4 -13.87 -27.90 20.61
C VAL A 4 -14.09 -28.80 19.38
N GLY A 5 -15.23 -28.67 18.73
CA GLY A 5 -15.47 -29.32 17.44
C GLY A 5 -14.64 -28.76 16.28
N SER A 6 -14.26 -27.49 16.35
CA SER A 6 -13.42 -26.86 15.32
C SER A 6 -11.93 -27.25 15.44
N GLU A 7 -11.41 -27.41 16.67
CA GLU A 7 -10.01 -27.86 16.87
C GLU A 7 -9.78 -29.30 16.44
N MET A 8 -10.70 -30.22 16.77
CA MET A 8 -10.63 -31.60 16.27
C MET A 8 -10.78 -31.69 14.76
N CYS A 9 -11.68 -30.88 14.18
CA CYS A 9 -11.84 -30.79 12.73
C CYS A 9 -10.61 -30.17 12.03
N ILE A 10 -9.91 -29.26 12.68
CA ILE A 10 -8.69 -28.64 12.17
C ILE A 10 -7.52 -29.63 12.20
N ARG A 11 -7.36 -30.38 13.31
CA ARG A 11 -6.32 -31.41 13.42
C ARG A 11 -6.47 -32.50 12.36
N ASP A 12 -7.69 -32.96 12.11
CA ASP A 12 -7.95 -33.94 11.05
C ASP A 12 -7.81 -33.39 9.66
N ARG A 13 -7.97 -32.06 9.49
CA ARG A 13 -7.79 -31.36 8.20
C ARG A 13 -6.34 -31.05 7.87
N LEU A 14 -5.45 -30.90 8.87
CA LEU A 14 -4.07 -30.45 8.69
C LEU A 14 -3.03 -31.57 8.97
N ASN A 15 -3.41 -32.81 8.80
CA ASN A 15 -2.53 -33.95 9.07
C ASN A 15 -1.49 -34.23 7.98
N THR A 16 -1.60 -33.60 6.80
CA THR A 16 -0.64 -33.76 5.71
C THR A 16 0.01 -32.43 5.33
N ASP A 17 1.23 -32.50 4.79
CA ASP A 17 1.99 -31.34 4.31
C ASP A 17 1.24 -30.63 3.20
N GLN A 18 0.53 -31.35 2.33
CA GLN A 18 -0.31 -30.76 1.28
C GLN A 18 -1.47 -29.95 1.85
N LYS A 19 -2.09 -30.40 2.93
CA LYS A 19 -3.19 -29.66 3.58
C LYS A 19 -2.70 -28.38 4.24
N ILE A 20 -1.49 -28.40 4.81
CA ILE A 20 -0.83 -27.20 5.35
C ILE A 20 -0.56 -26.20 4.21
N ALA A 21 -0.01 -26.66 3.11
CA ALA A 21 0.24 -25.81 1.94
C ALA A 21 -1.05 -25.19 1.38
N LYS A 22 -2.15 -25.96 1.33
CA LYS A 22 -3.46 -25.44 0.89
C LYS A 22 -4.03 -24.41 1.86
N LEU A 23 -3.86 -24.60 3.16
CA LEU A 23 -4.32 -23.64 4.16
C LEU A 23 -3.63 -22.29 4.00
N LEU A 24 -2.34 -22.29 3.61
CA LEU A 24 -1.56 -21.07 3.43
C LEU A 24 -2.06 -20.16 2.30
N VAL A 25 -2.85 -20.67 1.36
CA VAL A 25 -3.58 -19.83 0.40
C VAL A 25 -4.50 -18.85 1.12
N SER A 26 -5.09 -19.24 2.24
CA SER A 26 -5.96 -18.41 3.08
C SER A 26 -5.19 -17.49 4.03
N ALA A 27 -3.86 -17.56 4.09
CA ALA A 27 -3.02 -16.64 4.85
C ALA A 27 -2.72 -15.34 4.10
N TYR A 28 -3.15 -15.25 2.86
CA TYR A 28 -3.15 -14.00 2.09
C TYR A 28 -4.49 -13.31 2.25
N PRO A 29 -4.51 -11.98 2.49
CA PRO A 29 -5.77 -11.28 2.70
C PRO A 29 -6.61 -11.25 1.41
N ASP A 30 -7.92 -11.45 1.55
CA ASP A 30 -8.89 -11.32 0.49
C ASP A 30 -9.55 -9.93 0.46
N VAL A 31 -8.94 -8.97 1.12
CA VAL A 31 -9.36 -7.57 1.23
C VAL A 31 -8.27 -6.63 0.70
N SER A 32 -8.67 -5.45 0.25
CA SER A 32 -7.75 -4.41 -0.22
C SER A 32 -8.06 -3.07 0.47
N PRO A 33 -7.04 -2.37 0.98
CA PRO A 33 -7.22 -1.03 1.54
C PRO A 33 -7.19 0.07 0.47
N ASN A 34 -7.05 -0.25 -0.81
CA ASN A 34 -6.74 0.73 -1.84
C ASN A 34 -7.84 1.79 -1.98
N GLU A 35 -9.11 1.40 -1.97
CA GLU A 35 -10.22 2.38 -1.99
C GLU A 35 -10.16 3.29 -0.78
N LEU A 36 -10.06 2.73 0.42
CA LEU A 36 -9.99 3.48 1.67
C LEU A 36 -8.83 4.48 1.65
N PHE A 37 -7.63 4.03 1.27
CA PHE A 37 -6.44 4.85 1.26
C PHE A 37 -6.48 5.94 0.19
N GLU A 38 -7.05 5.66 -0.97
CA GLU A 38 -7.24 6.69 -2.01
C GLU A 38 -8.24 7.75 -1.54
N LEU A 39 -9.33 7.34 -0.90
CA LEU A 39 -10.33 8.28 -0.38
C LEU A 39 -9.82 9.14 0.77
N TYR A 40 -9.02 8.58 1.67
CA TYR A 40 -8.42 9.34 2.78
C TYR A 40 -7.35 10.32 2.32
N SER A 41 -6.67 10.03 1.22
CA SER A 41 -5.54 10.79 0.72
C SER A 41 -5.95 12.05 -0.06
N ASP A 42 -4.95 12.81 -0.51
CA ASP A 42 -5.11 13.91 -1.44
C ASP A 42 -5.23 13.47 -2.91
N ASN A 43 -5.32 12.16 -3.16
CA ASN A 43 -5.67 11.63 -4.47
C ASN A 43 -7.18 11.69 -4.77
N SER A 44 -7.99 12.13 -3.83
CA SER A 44 -9.42 12.28 -4.02
C SER A 44 -9.87 13.71 -3.79
N ASP A 45 -10.89 14.12 -4.55
CA ASP A 45 -11.52 15.43 -4.43
C ASP A 45 -13.04 15.25 -4.47
N ASP A 46 -13.80 16.25 -4.04
CA ASP A 46 -15.26 16.26 -4.17
C ASP A 46 -15.64 16.95 -5.48
N SER A 47 -16.10 16.14 -6.44
CA SER A 47 -16.54 16.64 -7.75
C SER A 47 -17.87 17.35 -7.71
N GLY A 48 -18.56 17.38 -6.56
CA GLY A 48 -19.79 18.11 -6.33
C GLY A 48 -21.05 17.28 -6.49
N PRO A 49 -22.20 17.85 -6.09
CA PRO A 49 -23.47 17.12 -6.00
C PRO A 49 -24.07 16.69 -7.33
N THR A 50 -23.58 17.22 -8.46
CA THR A 50 -24.02 16.79 -9.79
C THR A 50 -23.44 15.43 -10.19
N TYR A 51 -22.38 14.98 -9.52
CA TYR A 51 -21.88 13.61 -9.61
C TYR A 51 -22.65 12.79 -8.58
N GLY A 52 -23.79 12.26 -8.98
CA GLY A 52 -24.82 11.76 -8.07
C GLY A 52 -24.54 10.46 -7.35
N TYR A 53 -23.45 9.74 -7.69
CA TYR A 53 -23.20 8.44 -7.09
C TYR A 53 -22.08 8.48 -6.05
N TYR A 54 -22.40 7.97 -4.89
CA TYR A 54 -21.45 7.60 -3.84
C TYR A 54 -22.13 6.66 -2.83
N GLN A 55 -21.33 5.81 -2.21
CA GLN A 55 -21.78 5.08 -1.02
C GLN A 55 -21.53 5.94 0.22
N LEU A 56 -22.30 5.71 1.28
CA LEU A 56 -22.12 6.46 2.53
C LEU A 56 -20.71 6.33 3.10
N SER A 57 -20.13 5.14 3.04
CA SER A 57 -18.75 4.90 3.47
C SER A 57 -17.73 5.72 2.68
N GLU A 58 -17.92 5.89 1.38
CA GLU A 58 -17.03 6.72 0.54
C GLU A 58 -17.07 8.17 0.99
N LYS A 59 -18.26 8.70 1.25
CA LYS A 59 -18.44 10.06 1.79
C LYS A 59 -17.80 10.22 3.16
N GLU A 60 -18.01 9.26 4.05
CA GLU A 60 -17.42 9.28 5.40
C GLU A 60 -15.90 9.23 5.32
N CYS A 61 -15.33 8.31 4.53
CA CYS A 61 -13.89 8.20 4.34
C CYS A 61 -13.28 9.47 3.75
N TYR A 62 -13.88 10.02 2.70
CA TYR A 62 -13.38 11.27 2.10
C TYR A 62 -13.39 12.44 3.09
N ASN A 63 -14.42 12.54 3.93
CA ASN A 63 -14.54 13.61 4.93
C ASN A 63 -13.81 13.27 6.26
N TRP A 64 -13.03 12.20 6.31
CA TRP A 64 -12.28 11.74 7.48
C TRP A 64 -13.17 11.49 8.71
N GLU A 65 -14.40 11.08 8.46
CA GLU A 65 -15.35 10.64 9.49
C GLU A 65 -15.14 9.16 9.82
N ASP A 66 -15.46 8.76 11.03
CA ASP A 66 -15.44 7.36 11.43
C ASP A 66 -16.54 6.59 10.69
N THR A 67 -16.18 5.52 9.98
CA THR A 67 -17.10 4.77 9.14
C THR A 67 -17.96 3.82 9.97
N LYS A 68 -19.26 3.79 9.67
CA LYS A 68 -20.28 3.00 10.37
C LYS A 68 -20.64 1.71 9.63
N GLU A 69 -20.37 1.66 8.33
CA GLU A 69 -20.73 0.53 7.48
C GLU A 69 -19.75 -0.64 7.64
N GLU A 70 -20.24 -1.86 7.31
CA GLU A 70 -19.50 -3.10 7.56
C GLU A 70 -19.25 -3.92 6.29
N TYR A 71 -19.69 -3.46 5.11
CA TYR A 71 -19.48 -4.15 3.85
C TYR A 71 -18.03 -4.00 3.34
N GLN A 72 -17.74 -4.56 2.15
CA GLN A 72 -16.39 -4.55 1.58
C GLN A 72 -15.80 -3.13 1.49
N ASP A 73 -14.48 -3.05 1.49
CA ASP A 73 -13.68 -1.82 1.44
C ASP A 73 -13.81 -0.91 2.67
N THR A 74 -14.55 -1.31 3.70
CA THR A 74 -14.68 -0.57 4.95
C THR A 74 -13.63 -1.00 5.98
N PRO A 75 -13.33 -0.18 6.99
CA PRO A 75 -12.44 -0.59 8.09
C PRO A 75 -12.83 -1.90 8.76
N ASN A 76 -14.12 -2.16 8.94
CA ASN A 76 -14.60 -3.43 9.50
C ASN A 76 -14.21 -4.63 8.64
N SER A 77 -14.44 -4.54 7.34
CA SER A 77 -14.07 -5.58 6.39
C SER A 77 -12.56 -5.82 6.34
N LEU A 78 -11.77 -4.76 6.37
CA LEU A 78 -10.30 -4.85 6.37
C LEU A 78 -9.78 -5.50 7.64
N TRP A 79 -10.28 -5.09 8.81
CA TRP A 79 -9.92 -5.70 10.08
C TRP A 79 -10.18 -7.21 10.08
N GLY A 80 -11.39 -7.62 9.71
CA GLY A 80 -11.77 -9.02 9.64
C GLY A 80 -10.97 -9.82 8.62
N GLY A 81 -10.71 -9.25 7.45
CA GLY A 81 -9.96 -9.91 6.39
C GLY A 81 -8.50 -10.15 6.74
N TYR A 82 -7.84 -9.16 7.33
CA TYR A 82 -6.44 -9.33 7.76
C TYR A 82 -6.31 -10.29 8.94
N TYR A 83 -7.18 -10.19 9.95
CA TYR A 83 -7.13 -11.14 11.07
C TYR A 83 -7.54 -12.54 10.67
N GLY A 84 -8.43 -12.70 9.69
CA GLY A 84 -8.74 -14.00 9.11
C GLY A 84 -7.53 -14.65 8.45
N ALA A 85 -6.75 -13.90 7.71
CA ALA A 85 -5.50 -14.38 7.11
C ALA A 85 -4.46 -14.73 8.18
N ILE A 86 -4.33 -13.91 9.23
CA ILE A 86 -3.45 -14.20 10.36
C ILE A 86 -3.85 -15.51 11.04
N SER A 87 -5.14 -15.74 11.24
CA SER A 87 -5.65 -16.99 11.81
C SER A 87 -5.23 -18.21 11.00
N ALA A 88 -5.33 -18.14 9.68
CA ALA A 88 -4.87 -19.21 8.79
C ALA A 88 -3.35 -19.45 8.91
N ALA A 89 -2.56 -18.38 8.96
CA ALA A 89 -1.11 -18.47 9.18
C ALA A 89 -0.79 -19.15 10.53
N ASN A 90 -1.47 -18.74 11.59
CA ASN A 90 -1.27 -19.32 12.93
C ASN A 90 -1.67 -20.79 12.99
N MET A 91 -2.74 -21.18 12.32
CA MET A 91 -3.15 -22.58 12.22
C MET A 91 -2.09 -23.43 11.50
N ALA A 92 -1.52 -22.92 10.41
CA ALA A 92 -0.43 -23.60 9.71
C ALA A 92 0.81 -23.73 10.61
N LEU A 93 1.20 -22.66 11.29
CA LEU A 93 2.36 -22.65 12.20
C LEU A 93 2.17 -23.65 13.35
N LYS A 94 0.98 -23.73 13.93
CA LYS A 94 0.67 -24.69 14.99
C LYS A 94 0.76 -26.14 14.49
N ALA A 95 0.22 -26.40 13.30
CA ALA A 95 0.29 -27.73 12.71
C ALA A 95 1.73 -28.16 12.43
N ILE A 96 2.58 -27.24 11.97
CA ILE A 96 4.00 -27.48 11.73
C ILE A 96 4.74 -27.74 13.05
N GLU A 97 4.46 -26.95 14.09
CA GLU A 97 5.02 -27.15 15.44
C GLU A 97 4.67 -28.49 16.04
N GLU A 98 3.39 -28.91 15.92
CA GLU A 98 2.93 -30.23 16.40
C GLU A 98 3.62 -31.41 15.70
N LYS A 99 4.16 -31.19 14.49
CA LYS A 99 4.99 -32.16 13.77
C LYS A 99 6.48 -32.08 14.17
N GLY A 100 6.85 -31.19 15.10
CA GLY A 100 8.22 -31.00 15.55
C GLY A 100 9.05 -30.05 14.68
N ASN A 101 8.43 -29.14 13.95
CA ASN A 101 9.11 -28.20 13.04
C ASN A 101 10.10 -28.88 12.09
N PRO A 102 9.67 -29.90 11.32
CA PRO A 102 10.59 -30.61 10.45
C PRO A 102 11.14 -29.69 9.35
N ALA A 103 12.39 -29.89 8.98
CA ALA A 103 13.05 -29.10 7.94
C ALA A 103 12.34 -29.17 6.59
N SER A 104 11.64 -30.28 6.31
CA SER A 104 10.84 -30.46 5.10
C SER A 104 9.67 -29.47 4.99
N LEU A 105 9.22 -28.87 6.11
CA LEU A 105 8.17 -27.86 6.16
C LEU A 105 8.71 -26.43 6.35
N ASN A 106 10.01 -26.23 6.27
CA ASN A 106 10.60 -24.89 6.34
C ASN A 106 10.01 -23.91 5.31
N PRO A 107 9.79 -24.30 4.05
CA PRO A 107 9.14 -23.38 3.09
C PRO A 107 7.77 -22.91 3.55
N GLN A 108 6.92 -23.81 4.03
CA GLN A 108 5.57 -23.49 4.52
C GLN A 108 5.61 -22.66 5.81
N ARG A 109 6.55 -22.98 6.70
CA ARG A 109 6.78 -22.19 7.93
C ARG A 109 7.21 -20.77 7.59
N GLY A 110 8.11 -20.60 6.64
CA GLY A 110 8.57 -19.31 6.15
C GLY A 110 7.44 -18.51 5.53
N GLU A 111 6.64 -19.11 4.68
CA GLU A 111 5.47 -18.46 4.07
C GLU A 111 4.47 -18.00 5.14
N ALA A 112 4.16 -18.85 6.11
CA ALA A 112 3.23 -18.51 7.19
C ALA A 112 3.73 -17.33 8.04
N LEU A 113 5.01 -17.30 8.38
CA LEU A 113 5.62 -16.22 9.16
C LEU A 113 5.59 -14.89 8.39
N VAL A 114 5.92 -14.89 7.11
CA VAL A 114 5.92 -13.68 6.29
C VAL A 114 4.49 -13.18 6.07
N CYS A 115 3.52 -14.07 5.85
CA CYS A 115 2.11 -13.70 5.75
C CYS A 115 1.60 -13.08 7.07
N ARG A 116 1.94 -13.65 8.21
CA ARG A 116 1.59 -13.10 9.53
C ARG A 116 2.18 -11.72 9.75
N ALA A 117 3.45 -11.54 9.39
CA ALA A 117 4.12 -10.25 9.44
C ALA A 117 3.44 -9.22 8.55
N TYR A 118 3.15 -9.59 7.30
CA TYR A 118 2.52 -8.71 6.33
C TYR A 118 1.13 -8.24 6.76
N CYS A 119 0.29 -9.16 7.23
CA CYS A 119 -1.07 -8.81 7.65
C CYS A 119 -1.08 -7.89 8.88
N HIS A 120 -0.22 -8.12 9.86
CA HIS A 120 -0.07 -7.21 11.00
C HIS A 120 0.50 -5.86 10.61
N PHE A 121 1.46 -5.84 9.69
CA PHE A 121 1.99 -4.60 9.12
C PHE A 121 0.89 -3.77 8.44
N MET A 122 0.03 -4.41 7.67
CA MET A 122 -1.10 -3.74 7.03
C MET A 122 -2.13 -3.23 8.03
N LEU A 123 -2.45 -4.00 9.06
CA LEU A 123 -3.32 -3.56 10.15
C LEU A 123 -2.74 -2.33 10.85
N ALA A 124 -1.45 -2.33 11.17
CA ALA A 124 -0.80 -1.18 11.76
C ALA A 124 -0.78 0.04 10.81
N THR A 125 -0.56 -0.18 9.52
CA THR A 125 -0.59 0.89 8.52
C THR A 125 -1.96 1.56 8.43
N ILE A 126 -3.04 0.78 8.60
CA ILE A 126 -4.41 1.30 8.55
C ILE A 126 -4.80 1.96 9.88
N PHE A 127 -4.66 1.25 10.99
CA PHE A 127 -5.31 1.58 12.26
C PHE A 127 -4.42 2.29 13.28
N CYS A 128 -3.15 2.46 12.99
CA CYS A 128 -2.19 3.13 13.86
C CYS A 128 -1.61 4.39 13.20
N ASN A 129 -0.95 5.21 14.00
CA ASN A 129 -0.10 6.28 13.46
C ASN A 129 1.06 5.70 12.65
N ALA A 130 1.70 6.52 11.82
CA ALA A 130 2.99 6.15 11.24
C ALA A 130 4.02 5.91 12.36
N TYR A 131 4.95 4.97 12.13
CA TYR A 131 6.03 4.73 13.09
C TYR A 131 6.93 5.97 13.20
N ASP A 132 7.15 6.41 14.42
CA ASP A 132 7.99 7.57 14.75
C ASP A 132 8.65 7.41 16.12
N THR A 133 9.28 8.46 16.63
CA THR A 133 9.92 8.44 17.95
C THR A 133 8.93 8.27 19.11
N HIS A 134 7.64 8.41 18.87
CA HIS A 134 6.57 8.22 19.87
C HIS A 134 5.94 6.83 19.82
N ALA A 135 6.49 5.90 19.02
CA ALA A 135 5.90 4.57 18.81
C ALA A 135 5.74 3.75 20.10
N SER A 136 6.60 3.96 21.09
CA SER A 136 6.48 3.32 22.42
C SER A 136 5.29 3.80 23.24
N GLU A 137 4.69 4.92 22.88
CA GLU A 137 3.51 5.52 23.53
C GLU A 137 2.27 5.46 22.66
N SER A 138 2.43 5.16 21.37
CA SER A 138 1.32 5.06 20.39
C SER A 138 0.64 3.71 20.47
N LEU A 139 -0.68 3.71 20.29
CA LEU A 139 -1.46 2.48 20.23
C LEU A 139 -1.06 1.63 19.02
N GLY A 140 -0.82 0.35 19.29
CA GLY A 140 -0.65 -0.67 18.28
C GLY A 140 -1.97 -1.33 17.87
N ILE A 141 -1.86 -2.55 17.40
CA ILE A 141 -2.98 -3.49 17.19
C ILE A 141 -2.59 -4.81 17.85
N PRO A 142 -3.56 -5.65 18.25
CA PRO A 142 -3.22 -6.96 18.82
C PRO A 142 -2.37 -7.78 17.86
N TYR A 143 -1.21 -8.24 18.32
CA TYR A 143 -0.36 -9.12 17.55
C TYR A 143 -0.67 -10.58 17.90
N MET A 144 -1.28 -11.28 16.96
CA MET A 144 -1.82 -12.64 17.19
C MET A 144 -0.80 -13.68 16.74
N GLU A 145 -0.33 -14.49 17.71
CA GLU A 145 0.70 -15.50 17.47
C GLU A 145 0.19 -16.93 17.66
N ASP A 146 -0.98 -17.07 18.27
CA ASP A 146 -1.55 -18.36 18.61
C ASP A 146 -2.94 -18.53 18.01
N VAL A 147 -3.36 -19.78 17.87
CA VAL A 147 -4.74 -20.12 17.51
C VAL A 147 -5.65 -19.80 18.70
N GLU A 148 -6.75 -19.11 18.45
CA GLU A 148 -7.75 -18.81 19.47
C GLU A 148 -8.42 -20.08 19.98
N THR A 149 -8.40 -20.25 21.29
CA THR A 149 -9.00 -21.43 21.98
C THR A 149 -10.18 -21.06 22.85
N THR A 150 -10.46 -19.77 23.05
CA THR A 150 -11.54 -19.26 23.91
C THR A 150 -12.57 -18.49 23.13
N VAL A 151 -13.82 -18.51 23.61
CA VAL A 151 -14.91 -17.72 23.04
C VAL A 151 -14.78 -16.27 23.51
N SER A 152 -14.81 -15.31 22.57
CA SER A 152 -14.75 -13.87 22.85
C SER A 152 -13.55 -13.47 23.72
N PRO A 153 -12.32 -13.81 23.32
CA PRO A 153 -11.14 -13.35 24.07
C PRO A 153 -11.03 -11.83 24.03
N ARG A 154 -10.53 -11.25 25.12
CA ARG A 154 -10.20 -9.82 25.16
C ARG A 154 -8.73 -9.66 24.80
N TYR A 155 -8.45 -8.84 23.80
CA TYR A 155 -7.11 -8.52 23.36
C TYR A 155 -6.80 -7.06 23.65
N GLU A 156 -5.60 -6.82 24.14
CA GLU A 156 -5.04 -5.48 24.28
C GLU A 156 -4.28 -5.10 23.00
N ARG A 157 -4.29 -3.83 22.69
CA ARG A 157 -3.64 -3.32 21.47
C ARG A 157 -2.11 -3.31 21.60
N GLY A 158 -1.56 -3.13 22.78
CA GLY A 158 -0.13 -2.92 22.95
C GLY A 158 0.35 -1.60 22.32
N THR A 159 1.65 -1.49 22.10
CA THR A 159 2.27 -0.31 21.50
C THR A 159 2.60 -0.56 20.02
N LEU A 160 2.66 0.52 19.26
CA LEU A 160 3.08 0.48 17.86
C LEU A 160 4.52 -0.05 17.71
N GLU A 161 5.42 0.34 18.63
CA GLU A 161 6.79 -0.15 18.68
C GLU A 161 6.84 -1.67 18.79
N GLU A 162 6.02 -2.25 19.66
CA GLU A 162 5.94 -3.70 19.84
C GLU A 162 5.44 -4.41 18.59
N VAL A 163 4.46 -3.85 17.91
CA VAL A 163 3.95 -4.39 16.63
C VAL A 163 5.07 -4.45 15.59
N TYR A 164 5.79 -3.35 15.40
CA TYR A 164 6.88 -3.28 14.42
C TYR A 164 8.03 -4.25 14.77
N ARG A 165 8.36 -4.37 16.06
CA ARG A 165 9.37 -5.35 16.49
C ARG A 165 8.97 -6.79 16.19
N LYS A 166 7.71 -7.14 16.40
CA LYS A 166 7.20 -8.49 16.13
C LYS A 166 7.05 -8.77 14.63
N VAL A 167 6.65 -7.78 13.85
CA VAL A 167 6.66 -7.87 12.39
C VAL A 167 8.08 -8.13 11.89
N GLU A 168 9.06 -7.39 12.39
CA GLU A 168 10.46 -7.59 12.02
C GLU A 168 10.94 -9.00 12.35
N ARG A 169 10.65 -9.50 13.53
CA ARG A 169 11.00 -10.87 13.96
C ARG A 169 10.43 -11.90 13.00
N ASP A 170 9.13 -11.84 12.72
CA ASP A 170 8.46 -12.81 11.85
C ASP A 170 8.96 -12.72 10.42
N LEU A 171 9.18 -11.52 9.92
CA LEU A 171 9.69 -11.29 8.57
C LEU A 171 11.10 -11.84 8.41
N LEU A 172 12.01 -11.51 9.31
CA LEU A 172 13.41 -11.94 9.21
C LEU A 172 13.57 -13.45 9.39
N GLU A 173 12.82 -14.04 10.30
CA GLU A 173 12.81 -15.49 10.46
C GLU A 173 12.18 -16.17 9.23
N GLY A 174 11.07 -15.66 8.74
CA GLY A 174 10.34 -16.26 7.64
C GLY A 174 11.08 -16.18 6.31
N VAL A 175 11.72 -15.05 6.00
CA VAL A 175 12.40 -14.87 4.71
C VAL A 175 13.54 -15.87 4.48
N GLU A 176 14.23 -16.26 5.53
CA GLU A 176 15.31 -17.24 5.44
C GLU A 176 14.80 -18.68 5.15
N LEU A 177 13.53 -18.94 5.46
CA LEU A 177 12.93 -20.26 5.28
C LEU A 177 12.20 -20.42 3.96
N ILE A 178 11.82 -19.32 3.29
CA ILE A 178 11.07 -19.36 2.04
C ILE A 178 11.86 -20.04 0.95
N SER A 179 11.19 -20.91 0.21
CA SER A 179 11.67 -21.50 -1.04
C SER A 179 10.65 -21.27 -2.13
N ASP A 180 11.11 -20.87 -3.30
CA ASP A 180 10.24 -20.67 -4.47
C ASP A 180 9.77 -21.99 -5.10
N ASP A 181 10.42 -23.08 -4.74
CA ASP A 181 10.09 -24.42 -5.20
C ASP A 181 8.76 -24.89 -4.58
N GLY A 182 7.92 -25.51 -5.36
CA GLY A 182 6.64 -26.06 -4.88
C GLY A 182 5.43 -25.14 -5.04
N TYR A 183 5.60 -23.88 -5.40
CA TYR A 183 4.48 -23.03 -5.79
C TYR A 183 4.05 -23.32 -7.22
N SER A 184 2.76 -23.61 -7.45
CA SER A 184 2.22 -23.81 -8.79
C SER A 184 2.16 -22.50 -9.58
N VAL A 185 1.81 -21.40 -8.92
CA VAL A 185 1.84 -20.05 -9.48
C VAL A 185 2.59 -19.15 -8.49
N PRO A 186 3.91 -18.98 -8.65
CA PRO A 186 4.75 -18.27 -7.67
C PRO A 186 4.28 -16.86 -7.34
N LYS A 187 3.75 -16.12 -8.33
CA LYS A 187 3.33 -14.72 -8.14
C LYS A 187 2.13 -14.54 -7.20
N TYR A 188 1.43 -15.60 -6.84
CA TYR A 188 0.35 -15.56 -5.83
C TYR A 188 0.83 -15.90 -4.43
N HIS A 189 2.12 -16.08 -4.25
CA HIS A 189 2.75 -16.43 -2.98
C HIS A 189 3.93 -15.50 -2.68
N PHE A 190 4.33 -15.45 -1.42
CA PHE A 190 5.60 -14.84 -1.06
C PHE A 190 6.75 -15.71 -1.56
N THR A 191 7.26 -15.36 -2.72
CA THR A 191 8.57 -15.81 -3.16
C THR A 191 9.66 -15.09 -2.35
N ARG A 192 10.92 -15.50 -2.47
CA ARG A 192 12.02 -14.76 -1.84
C ARG A 192 12.06 -13.31 -2.29
N LYS A 193 11.92 -13.05 -3.59
CA LYS A 193 11.90 -11.67 -4.12
C LYS A 193 10.74 -10.86 -3.56
N ALA A 194 9.54 -11.43 -3.49
CA ALA A 194 8.39 -10.75 -2.90
C ALA A 194 8.62 -10.44 -1.41
N ALA A 195 9.19 -11.37 -0.65
CA ALA A 195 9.54 -11.16 0.74
C ALA A 195 10.63 -10.08 0.92
N TYR A 196 11.61 -10.03 0.04
CA TYR A 196 12.60 -8.95 0.03
C TYR A 196 11.98 -7.60 -0.30
N ALA A 197 11.05 -7.54 -1.26
CA ALA A 197 10.33 -6.31 -1.56
C ALA A 197 9.48 -5.84 -0.37
N PHE A 198 8.83 -6.76 0.31
CA PHE A 198 8.12 -6.45 1.56
C PHE A 198 9.09 -5.94 2.63
N ALA A 199 10.22 -6.58 2.83
CA ALA A 199 11.23 -6.13 3.78
C ALA A 199 11.73 -4.70 3.45
N ALA A 200 11.94 -4.39 2.18
CA ALA A 200 12.34 -3.04 1.76
C ALA A 200 11.29 -2.01 2.14
N ARG A 201 10.01 -2.25 1.83
CA ARG A 201 8.91 -1.36 2.24
C ARG A 201 8.78 -1.28 3.75
N PHE A 202 8.85 -2.41 4.44
CA PHE A 202 8.75 -2.46 5.88
C PHE A 202 9.80 -1.59 6.57
N TYR A 203 11.07 -1.75 6.19
CA TYR A 203 12.14 -0.95 6.79
C TYR A 203 12.08 0.52 6.39
N LEU A 204 11.53 0.85 5.21
CA LEU A 204 11.26 2.24 4.84
C LEU A 204 10.22 2.88 5.78
N TYR A 205 9.17 2.13 6.14
CA TYR A 205 8.15 2.59 7.07
C TYR A 205 8.63 2.57 8.53
N TYR A 206 9.56 1.68 8.85
CA TYR A 206 10.19 1.54 10.16
C TYR A 206 11.36 2.53 10.28
N MET A 207 11.04 3.83 10.14
CA MET A 207 12.05 4.87 10.09
C MET A 207 12.53 5.24 11.48
N LYS A 208 13.86 5.25 11.65
CA LYS A 208 14.53 5.68 12.87
C LYS A 208 15.21 7.02 12.65
N PRO A 209 15.41 7.84 13.70
CA PRO A 209 16.02 9.18 13.58
C PRO A 209 17.42 9.17 12.98
N ASP A 210 18.18 8.07 13.17
CA ASP A 210 19.53 7.89 12.64
C ASP A 210 19.56 7.30 11.24
N PHE A 211 18.39 7.01 10.63
CA PHE A 211 18.25 6.39 9.32
C PHE A 211 18.92 5.02 9.18
N SER A 212 19.18 4.33 10.30
CA SER A 212 19.85 3.01 10.29
C SER A 212 19.08 1.97 9.48
N ASN A 213 17.76 2.01 9.46
CA ASN A 213 16.94 1.08 8.68
C ASN A 213 17.00 1.35 7.17
N CYS A 214 17.47 2.50 6.73
CA CYS A 214 17.69 2.76 5.30
C CYS A 214 18.72 1.82 4.69
N ASP A 215 19.72 1.41 5.46
CA ASP A 215 20.71 0.41 5.00
C ASP A 215 20.05 -0.94 4.70
N ARG A 216 19.07 -1.33 5.50
CA ARG A 216 18.27 -2.54 5.27
C ARG A 216 17.35 -2.41 4.06
N VAL A 217 16.75 -1.24 3.85
CA VAL A 217 15.97 -0.97 2.63
C VAL A 217 16.82 -1.17 1.38
N ILE A 218 18.02 -0.58 1.38
CA ILE A 218 18.95 -0.66 0.25
C ILE A 218 19.36 -2.11 0.01
N ASP A 219 19.70 -2.84 1.06
CA ASP A 219 20.13 -4.24 0.96
C ASP A 219 19.01 -5.13 0.39
N PHE A 220 17.83 -5.09 0.96
CA PHE A 220 16.71 -5.92 0.51
C PHE A 220 16.23 -5.52 -0.89
N ALA A 221 16.13 -4.24 -1.18
CA ALA A 221 15.76 -3.77 -2.53
C ALA A 221 16.80 -4.21 -3.58
N THR A 222 18.07 -4.18 -3.23
CA THR A 222 19.16 -4.60 -4.14
C THR A 222 19.11 -6.12 -4.39
N ARG A 223 18.69 -6.92 -3.42
CA ARG A 223 18.45 -8.36 -3.63
C ARG A 223 17.36 -8.63 -4.66
N VAL A 224 16.40 -7.72 -4.80
CA VAL A 224 15.35 -7.80 -5.83
C VAL A 224 15.84 -7.28 -7.17
N LEU A 225 16.52 -6.14 -7.18
CA LEU A 225 16.76 -5.32 -8.37
C LEU A 225 18.18 -5.46 -8.93
N GLY A 226 19.13 -5.88 -8.12
CA GLY A 226 20.53 -5.83 -8.48
C GLY A 226 21.05 -4.40 -8.65
N SER A 227 22.23 -4.27 -9.25
CA SER A 227 22.88 -2.98 -9.52
C SER A 227 22.31 -2.27 -10.76
N ASN A 228 21.78 -3.03 -11.71
CA ASN A 228 21.16 -2.51 -12.95
C ASN A 228 19.72 -3.02 -13.03
N PRO A 229 18.73 -2.22 -12.55
CA PRO A 229 17.33 -2.66 -12.49
C PRO A 229 16.56 -2.50 -13.79
N ASP A 230 17.12 -1.90 -14.82
CA ASP A 230 16.37 -1.43 -16.01
C ASP A 230 15.55 -2.53 -16.67
N ASP A 231 16.12 -3.74 -16.80
CA ASP A 231 15.44 -4.88 -17.43
C ASP A 231 14.40 -5.56 -16.53
N LEU A 232 14.34 -5.20 -15.27
CA LEU A 232 13.43 -5.79 -14.28
C LEU A 232 12.19 -4.94 -14.03
N LEU A 233 12.18 -3.70 -14.51
CA LEU A 233 11.06 -2.80 -14.33
C LEU A 233 9.93 -3.13 -15.31
N ARG A 234 8.72 -2.68 -14.97
CA ARG A 234 7.56 -2.88 -15.82
C ARG A 234 7.78 -2.23 -17.19
N ASP A 235 7.43 -2.96 -18.25
CA ASP A 235 7.44 -2.43 -19.61
C ASP A 235 6.19 -1.58 -19.86
N TRP A 236 6.24 -0.34 -19.40
CA TRP A 236 5.14 0.61 -19.53
C TRP A 236 4.85 0.98 -20.98
N GLU A 237 5.87 0.98 -21.83
CA GLU A 237 5.70 1.21 -23.27
C GLU A 237 4.85 0.11 -23.90
N ALA A 238 5.17 -1.14 -23.64
CA ALA A 238 4.39 -2.28 -24.15
C ALA A 238 2.94 -2.22 -23.67
N LEU A 239 2.71 -1.89 -22.38
CA LEU A 239 1.34 -1.69 -21.87
C LEU A 239 0.61 -0.57 -22.62
N SER A 240 1.28 0.55 -22.90
CA SER A 240 0.66 1.69 -23.58
C SER A 240 0.25 1.38 -25.02
N ASN A 241 0.89 0.39 -25.65
CA ASN A 241 0.60 -0.05 -27.00
C ASN A 241 -0.57 -1.05 -27.10
N LEU A 242 -1.05 -1.54 -25.96
CA LEU A 242 -2.20 -2.44 -25.93
C LEU A 242 -3.50 -1.66 -26.09
N SER A 243 -4.55 -2.37 -26.52
CA SER A 243 -5.88 -1.77 -26.67
C SER A 243 -6.37 -1.19 -25.34
N VAL A 244 -6.93 0.02 -25.42
CA VAL A 244 -7.62 0.67 -24.29
C VAL A 244 -9.04 0.14 -24.09
N ASN A 245 -9.53 -0.69 -25.01
CA ASN A 245 -10.87 -1.26 -24.94
C ASN A 245 -10.90 -2.49 -24.04
N GLY A 246 -11.97 -2.62 -23.27
CA GLY A 246 -12.12 -3.74 -22.34
C GLY A 246 -11.04 -3.78 -21.27
N ASN A 247 -10.61 -4.98 -20.90
CA ASN A 247 -9.66 -5.22 -19.81
C ASN A 247 -8.25 -5.57 -20.31
N VAL A 248 -7.93 -5.31 -21.58
CA VAL A 248 -6.66 -5.77 -22.17
C VAL A 248 -5.43 -5.24 -21.43
N GLN A 249 -5.38 -3.93 -21.16
CA GLN A 249 -4.27 -3.34 -20.39
C GLN A 249 -4.27 -3.82 -18.94
N ALA A 250 -5.44 -3.89 -18.32
CA ALA A 250 -5.58 -4.33 -16.94
C ALA A 250 -5.11 -5.78 -16.76
N ASP A 251 -5.53 -6.67 -17.65
CA ASP A 251 -5.14 -8.07 -17.62
C ASP A 251 -3.62 -8.24 -17.79
N ALA A 252 -3.02 -7.47 -18.70
CA ALA A 252 -1.57 -7.47 -18.88
C ALA A 252 -0.83 -6.91 -17.66
N TYR A 253 -1.37 -5.88 -17.02
CA TYR A 253 -0.79 -5.27 -15.83
C TYR A 253 -0.70 -6.26 -14.67
N ILE A 254 -1.75 -7.04 -14.42
CA ILE A 254 -1.82 -7.99 -13.30
C ILE A 254 -1.36 -9.41 -13.67
N ALA A 255 -0.90 -9.64 -14.89
CA ALA A 255 -0.52 -10.97 -15.34
C ALA A 255 0.58 -11.58 -14.45
N SER A 256 0.40 -12.84 -14.08
CA SER A 256 1.41 -13.60 -13.33
C SER A 256 2.70 -13.84 -14.14
N SER A 257 2.62 -13.71 -15.45
CA SER A 257 3.77 -13.77 -16.35
C SER A 257 4.56 -12.45 -16.43
N ASN A 258 4.02 -11.35 -15.89
CA ASN A 258 4.71 -10.07 -15.89
C ASN A 258 5.77 -10.06 -14.78
N GLU A 259 7.04 -10.01 -15.18
CA GLU A 259 8.17 -10.08 -14.25
C GLU A 259 8.23 -8.94 -13.24
N ALA A 260 7.65 -7.79 -13.57
CA ALA A 260 7.57 -6.66 -12.63
C ALA A 260 6.64 -6.91 -11.45
N ASN A 261 5.69 -7.84 -11.58
CA ASN A 261 4.81 -8.25 -10.49
C ASN A 261 5.54 -9.24 -9.57
N LEU A 262 5.64 -8.91 -8.30
CA LEU A 262 6.29 -9.76 -7.30
C LEU A 262 5.27 -10.53 -6.46
N LEU A 263 4.15 -9.90 -6.12
CA LEU A 263 3.03 -10.54 -5.42
C LEU A 263 1.71 -9.92 -5.89
N ILE A 264 0.80 -10.79 -6.29
CA ILE A 264 -0.55 -10.45 -6.72
C ILE A 264 -1.52 -11.15 -5.78
N SER A 265 -2.60 -10.48 -5.40
CA SER A 265 -3.64 -11.04 -4.56
C SER A 265 -5.00 -10.95 -5.25
N SER A 266 -5.92 -11.84 -4.92
CA SER A 266 -7.32 -11.74 -5.32
C SER A 266 -8.14 -11.27 -4.12
N THR A 267 -8.87 -10.17 -4.29
CA THR A 267 -9.61 -9.53 -3.20
C THR A 267 -11.05 -9.28 -3.58
N VAL A 268 -11.93 -9.28 -2.58
CA VAL A 268 -13.32 -8.83 -2.73
C VAL A 268 -13.36 -7.33 -2.48
N SER A 269 -13.52 -6.55 -3.54
CA SER A 269 -13.47 -5.10 -3.48
C SER A 269 -14.20 -4.49 -4.66
N ASN A 270 -14.89 -3.38 -4.42
CA ASN A 270 -15.52 -2.59 -5.49
C ASN A 270 -14.52 -1.71 -6.24
N TRP A 271 -13.29 -1.62 -5.77
CA TRP A 271 -12.33 -0.65 -6.28
C TRP A 271 -12.04 -0.82 -7.77
N GLY A 272 -11.87 -2.05 -8.24
CA GLY A 272 -11.64 -2.33 -9.66
C GLY A 272 -12.81 -1.97 -10.59
N ALA A 273 -14.03 -1.91 -10.07
CA ALA A 273 -15.23 -1.61 -10.83
C ALA A 273 -15.64 -0.13 -10.78
N LEU A 274 -15.12 0.64 -9.84
CA LEU A 274 -15.58 2.00 -9.53
C LEU A 274 -15.51 2.99 -10.69
N GLY A 275 -14.66 2.79 -11.66
CA GLY A 275 -14.56 3.64 -12.85
C GLY A 275 -15.34 3.14 -14.07
N SER A 276 -15.93 1.94 -14.01
CA SER A 276 -16.49 1.30 -15.20
C SER A 276 -17.97 1.57 -15.42
N ASP A 277 -18.72 1.85 -14.34
CA ASP A 277 -20.19 1.84 -14.38
C ASP A 277 -20.82 3.24 -14.42
N TYR A 278 -20.02 4.31 -14.31
CA TYR A 278 -20.54 5.66 -14.23
C TYR A 278 -20.08 6.51 -15.41
N LEU A 279 -21.04 7.02 -16.14
CA LEU A 279 -20.82 7.91 -17.30
C LEU A 279 -20.04 9.18 -16.95
N VAL A 280 -20.05 9.58 -15.69
CA VAL A 280 -19.42 10.82 -15.19
C VAL A 280 -18.44 10.58 -14.03
N GLY A 281 -18.25 9.33 -13.62
CA GLY A 281 -17.40 8.95 -12.49
C GLY A 281 -18.08 9.17 -11.12
N PRO A 282 -17.49 8.64 -10.04
CA PRO A 282 -17.99 8.83 -8.69
C PRO A 282 -17.72 10.26 -8.17
N ARG A 283 -18.51 10.70 -7.20
CA ARG A 283 -18.40 12.04 -6.62
C ARG A 283 -17.05 12.26 -5.94
N TYR A 284 -16.64 11.32 -5.09
CA TYR A 284 -15.40 11.39 -4.31
C TYR A 284 -14.36 10.52 -4.96
N PHE A 285 -13.47 11.14 -5.72
CA PHE A 285 -12.49 10.38 -6.49
C PHE A 285 -11.38 11.27 -7.04
N HIS A 286 -10.41 10.64 -7.74
CA HIS A 286 -9.37 11.34 -8.48
C HIS A 286 -9.98 11.99 -9.72
N ASN A 287 -10.17 13.29 -9.69
CA ASN A 287 -10.82 14.04 -10.75
C ASN A 287 -9.82 14.74 -11.68
N GLN A 288 -10.34 15.39 -12.73
CA GLN A 288 -9.51 16.09 -13.72
C GLN A 288 -8.68 17.20 -13.09
N THR A 289 -9.19 17.90 -12.09
CA THR A 289 -8.45 18.98 -11.41
C THR A 289 -7.19 18.43 -10.74
N LEU A 290 -7.29 17.32 -10.02
CA LEU A 290 -6.13 16.65 -9.43
C LEU A 290 -5.18 16.11 -10.50
N ALA A 291 -5.73 15.49 -11.54
CA ALA A 291 -4.92 14.92 -12.61
C ALA A 291 -4.07 15.98 -13.30
N THR A 292 -4.64 17.14 -13.63
CA THR A 292 -3.96 18.21 -14.37
C THR A 292 -3.02 19.05 -13.52
N SER A 293 -3.27 19.16 -12.22
CA SER A 293 -2.44 20.00 -11.35
C SER A 293 -1.41 19.24 -10.53
N GLU A 294 -1.63 17.97 -10.23
CA GLU A 294 -0.83 17.27 -9.23
C GLU A 294 -0.34 15.88 -9.64
N THR A 295 -0.94 15.22 -10.63
CA THR A 295 -0.63 13.84 -10.95
C THR A 295 -0.41 13.57 -12.44
N CYS A 296 -1.11 12.64 -13.04
CA CYS A 296 -0.78 12.06 -14.33
C CYS A 296 -1.01 12.95 -15.57
N LEU A 297 -1.73 14.05 -15.45
CA LEU A 297 -1.90 15.02 -16.53
C LEU A 297 -1.12 16.32 -16.28
N SER A 298 -0.38 16.42 -15.18
CA SER A 298 0.52 17.54 -14.91
C SER A 298 1.88 17.31 -15.55
N ALA A 299 2.60 18.42 -15.77
CA ALA A 299 4.00 18.34 -16.13
C ALA A 299 4.84 17.86 -14.93
N GLY A 300 5.96 17.25 -15.20
CA GLY A 300 6.91 16.80 -14.21
C GLY A 300 8.34 16.97 -14.71
N LEU A 301 9.27 16.44 -13.95
CA LEU A 301 10.69 16.45 -14.28
C LEU A 301 10.96 15.82 -15.66
N TRP A 302 10.15 14.86 -16.07
CA TRP A 302 10.22 14.20 -17.38
C TRP A 302 9.78 15.07 -18.56
N GLY A 303 9.10 16.19 -18.32
CA GLY A 303 8.48 17.06 -19.33
C GLY A 303 6.97 17.15 -19.18
N SER A 304 6.25 17.32 -20.28
CA SER A 304 4.79 17.34 -20.26
C SER A 304 4.20 15.95 -19.98
N SER A 305 2.91 15.89 -19.66
CA SER A 305 2.21 14.63 -19.43
C SER A 305 2.21 13.69 -20.65
N ASP A 306 2.49 14.19 -21.84
CA ASP A 306 2.58 13.38 -23.06
C ASP A 306 3.79 12.44 -23.06
N TYR A 307 4.77 12.71 -22.22
CA TYR A 307 5.90 11.79 -22.02
C TYR A 307 5.53 10.54 -21.23
N LEU A 308 4.46 10.56 -20.43
CA LEU A 308 4.02 9.39 -19.69
C LEU A 308 3.40 8.35 -20.62
N TYR A 309 3.85 7.12 -20.53
CA TYR A 309 3.30 6.01 -21.32
C TYR A 309 1.86 5.69 -20.92
N LEU A 310 1.57 5.61 -19.64
CA LEU A 310 0.23 5.39 -19.12
C LEU A 310 -0.22 6.54 -18.22
N LYS A 311 -1.44 7.00 -18.49
CA LYS A 311 -2.11 8.02 -17.68
C LYS A 311 -3.37 7.36 -17.11
N PRO A 312 -3.40 6.99 -15.83
CA PRO A 312 -4.57 6.36 -15.23
C PRO A 312 -5.70 7.36 -15.02
N PHE A 313 -6.01 8.12 -16.08
CA PHE A 313 -7.09 9.09 -16.13
C PHE A 313 -7.48 9.33 -17.60
N SER A 314 -8.78 9.32 -17.88
CA SER A 314 -9.31 9.62 -19.20
C SER A 314 -9.82 11.06 -19.27
N THR A 315 -9.58 11.73 -20.39
CA THR A 315 -10.10 13.08 -20.68
C THR A 315 -11.64 13.14 -20.75
N THR A 316 -12.31 12.00 -20.80
CA THR A 316 -13.76 11.91 -20.78
C THR A 316 -14.35 11.76 -19.37
N GLY A 317 -13.54 11.93 -18.33
CA GLY A 317 -13.97 11.79 -16.93
C GLY A 317 -13.94 10.37 -16.36
N PHE A 318 -13.62 9.39 -17.20
CA PHE A 318 -13.45 8.01 -16.76
C PHE A 318 -12.02 7.79 -16.27
N VAL A 319 -11.91 7.04 -15.21
CA VAL A 319 -10.63 6.50 -14.78
C VAL A 319 -10.13 5.54 -15.86
N ALA A 320 -8.90 5.71 -16.28
CA ALA A 320 -8.32 4.87 -17.30
C ALA A 320 -8.27 3.39 -16.85
N SER A 321 -8.14 2.53 -17.83
CA SER A 321 -8.18 1.07 -17.72
C SER A 321 -7.30 0.46 -16.63
N ILE A 322 -6.32 1.18 -16.12
CA ILE A 322 -5.46 0.69 -15.03
C ILE A 322 -6.22 0.51 -13.71
N LEU A 323 -7.28 1.26 -13.47
CA LEU A 323 -8.20 1.01 -12.35
C LEU A 323 -9.05 -0.23 -12.55
N ARG A 324 -9.31 -0.59 -13.79
CA ARG A 324 -9.93 -1.86 -14.14
C ARG A 324 -8.94 -3.01 -14.04
N LYS A 325 -8.07 -3.00 -13.05
CA LYS A 325 -7.18 -4.12 -12.76
C LYS A 325 -8.02 -5.31 -12.35
N SER A 326 -8.73 -5.86 -13.34
CA SER A 326 -9.65 -6.98 -13.27
C SER A 326 -10.75 -6.86 -12.20
N GLY A 327 -11.71 -5.99 -12.42
CA GLY A 327 -13.03 -6.16 -11.84
C GLY A 327 -13.67 -7.39 -12.48
N LEU A 328 -13.34 -8.57 -12.01
CA LEU A 328 -14.04 -9.77 -12.40
C LEU A 328 -15.35 -9.84 -11.62
N TYR A 329 -16.45 -9.88 -12.36
CA TYR A 329 -17.75 -10.14 -11.79
C TYR A 329 -18.01 -11.65 -11.87
N ASP A 330 -18.02 -12.31 -10.71
CA ASP A 330 -18.34 -13.72 -10.61
C ASP A 330 -19.44 -13.92 -9.56
N GLY A 331 -20.62 -14.34 -10.02
CA GLY A 331 -21.71 -14.75 -9.16
C GLY A 331 -22.26 -13.69 -8.21
N GLY A 332 -22.11 -12.40 -8.52
CA GLY A 332 -22.58 -11.28 -7.69
C GLY A 332 -21.51 -10.63 -6.82
N TYR A 333 -20.29 -11.12 -6.83
CA TYR A 333 -19.15 -10.54 -6.12
C TYR A 333 -18.22 -9.82 -7.09
N LEU A 334 -17.73 -8.65 -6.66
CA LEU A 334 -16.71 -7.92 -7.38
C LEU A 334 -15.34 -8.33 -6.88
N TYR A 335 -14.45 -8.68 -7.80
CA TYR A 335 -13.06 -8.99 -7.50
C TYR A 335 -12.15 -7.88 -8.00
N TYR A 336 -11.15 -7.58 -7.21
CA TYR A 336 -10.05 -6.70 -7.54
C TYR A 336 -8.74 -7.43 -7.27
N MET A 337 -7.83 -7.41 -8.22
CA MET A 337 -6.54 -8.09 -8.10
C MET A 337 -5.41 -7.06 -7.97
N PRO A 338 -5.12 -6.57 -6.76
CA PRO A 338 -4.01 -5.64 -6.57
C PRO A 338 -2.67 -6.34 -6.77
N VAL A 339 -1.74 -5.62 -7.38
CA VAL A 339 -0.31 -5.94 -7.31
C VAL A 339 0.21 -5.41 -5.98
N LEU A 340 0.44 -6.30 -5.02
CA LEU A 340 0.85 -5.92 -3.68
C LEU A 340 2.30 -5.44 -3.62
N PHE A 341 3.17 -6.05 -4.41
CA PHE A 341 4.58 -5.70 -4.54
C PHE A 341 5.01 -5.77 -5.99
N SER A 342 5.72 -4.75 -6.43
CA SER A 342 6.29 -4.65 -7.77
C SER A 342 7.77 -4.26 -7.71
N THR A 343 8.49 -4.53 -8.79
CA THR A 343 9.88 -4.07 -8.94
C THR A 343 9.98 -2.55 -8.97
N ASP A 344 9.01 -1.88 -9.61
CA ASP A 344 8.97 -0.41 -9.71
C ASP A 344 8.85 0.25 -8.32
N GLU A 345 7.93 -0.23 -7.49
CA GLU A 345 7.79 0.31 -6.13
C GLU A 345 9.02 0.01 -5.29
N THR A 346 9.60 -1.17 -5.43
CA THR A 346 10.85 -1.53 -4.73
C THR A 346 12.00 -0.60 -5.12
N LEU A 347 12.11 -0.24 -6.39
CA LEU A 347 13.08 0.75 -6.88
C LEU A 347 12.89 2.09 -6.20
N LEU A 348 11.64 2.55 -6.09
CA LEU A 348 11.33 3.85 -5.46
C LEU A 348 11.60 3.83 -3.96
N CYS A 349 11.40 2.70 -3.28
CA CYS A 349 11.83 2.52 -1.89
C CYS A 349 13.35 2.69 -1.75
N ARG A 350 14.13 2.10 -2.65
CA ARG A 350 15.60 2.21 -2.62
C ARG A 350 16.06 3.64 -2.94
N ALA A 351 15.46 4.28 -3.94
CA ALA A 351 15.76 5.67 -4.26
C ALA A 351 15.54 6.60 -3.05
N GLU A 352 14.45 6.39 -2.33
CA GLU A 352 14.13 7.16 -1.12
C GLU A 352 15.15 6.92 0.00
N ALA A 353 15.51 5.66 0.26
CA ALA A 353 16.51 5.32 1.27
C ALA A 353 17.89 5.92 0.93
N TYR A 354 18.29 5.91 -0.34
CA TYR A 354 19.50 6.59 -0.78
C TYR A 354 19.44 8.11 -0.50
N ALA A 355 18.31 8.75 -0.80
CA ALA A 355 18.14 10.18 -0.56
C ALA A 355 18.20 10.51 0.95
N LEU A 356 17.58 9.68 1.80
CA LEU A 356 17.62 9.85 3.24
C LEU A 356 19.03 9.66 3.82
N LYS A 357 19.83 8.81 3.20
CA LYS A 357 21.25 8.61 3.54
C LYS A 357 22.17 9.62 2.86
N LYS A 358 21.62 10.60 2.12
CA LYS A 358 22.37 11.61 1.36
C LYS A 358 23.29 11.00 0.27
N MET A 359 22.93 9.82 -0.20
CA MET A 359 23.59 9.15 -1.33
C MET A 359 22.89 9.57 -2.62
N TYR A 360 23.09 10.83 -3.00
CA TYR A 360 22.29 11.47 -4.03
C TYR A 360 22.56 10.94 -5.44
N ALA A 361 23.80 10.56 -5.73
CA ALA A 361 24.14 9.96 -7.02
C ALA A 361 23.41 8.63 -7.24
N GLN A 362 23.34 7.80 -6.23
CA GLN A 362 22.64 6.52 -6.28
C GLN A 362 21.13 6.73 -6.37
N SER A 363 20.59 7.68 -5.62
CA SER A 363 19.17 8.04 -5.69
C SER A 363 18.81 8.53 -7.10
N ALA A 364 19.61 9.42 -7.67
CA ALA A 364 19.40 9.93 -9.03
C ALA A 364 19.51 8.84 -10.09
N ALA A 365 20.36 7.85 -9.89
CA ALA A 365 20.46 6.69 -10.79
C ALA A 365 19.17 5.87 -10.79
N ASP A 366 18.59 5.61 -9.62
CA ASP A 366 17.30 4.91 -9.50
C ASP A 366 16.16 5.73 -10.10
N ILE A 367 16.12 7.03 -9.87
CA ILE A 367 15.14 7.94 -10.48
C ILE A 367 15.29 7.94 -12.00
N THR A 368 16.50 7.89 -12.52
CA THR A 368 16.76 7.78 -13.96
C THR A 368 16.19 6.48 -14.53
N SER A 369 16.40 5.37 -13.86
CA SER A 369 15.84 4.08 -14.27
C SER A 369 14.31 4.12 -14.29
N TRP A 370 13.68 4.72 -13.28
CA TRP A 370 12.24 4.95 -13.27
C TRP A 370 11.79 5.79 -14.47
N GLN A 371 12.45 6.93 -14.73
CA GLN A 371 12.07 7.81 -15.84
C GLN A 371 12.12 7.10 -17.19
N ARG A 372 13.17 6.32 -17.42
CA ARG A 372 13.33 5.56 -18.65
C ARG A 372 12.26 4.49 -18.84
N ALA A 373 11.83 3.85 -17.76
CA ALA A 373 10.79 2.82 -17.81
C ALA A 373 9.39 3.42 -17.96
N TYR A 374 9.08 4.45 -17.19
CA TYR A 374 7.73 5.02 -17.04
C TYR A 374 7.40 6.08 -18.09
N THR A 375 8.40 6.68 -18.68
CA THR A 375 8.24 7.81 -19.60
C THR A 375 9.02 7.63 -20.90
N ARG A 376 8.68 8.47 -21.90
CA ARG A 376 9.40 8.56 -23.17
C ARG A 376 10.69 9.38 -23.07
N ASN A 377 10.94 10.00 -21.93
CA ASN A 377 12.18 10.74 -21.68
C ASN A 377 13.27 9.76 -21.25
N LYS A 378 14.26 9.55 -22.11
CA LYS A 378 15.36 8.61 -21.88
C LYS A 378 16.63 9.29 -21.35
N SER A 379 16.56 10.57 -21.03
CA SER A 379 17.71 11.32 -20.50
C SER A 379 18.10 10.82 -19.10
N ALA A 380 19.40 10.81 -18.82
CA ALA A 380 19.89 10.62 -17.48
C ALA A 380 19.62 11.88 -16.64
N LEU A 381 19.31 11.67 -15.37
CA LEU A 381 19.07 12.71 -14.39
C LEU A 381 20.23 12.77 -13.39
N THR A 382 20.74 13.96 -13.17
CA THR A 382 21.72 14.23 -12.12
C THR A 382 21.03 14.75 -10.85
N PRO A 383 21.66 14.61 -9.67
CA PRO A 383 21.13 15.23 -8.45
C PRO A 383 20.86 16.72 -8.60
N ASP A 384 21.76 17.46 -9.25
CA ASP A 384 21.60 18.90 -9.46
C ASP A 384 20.39 19.26 -10.32
N GLN A 385 20.11 18.47 -11.36
CA GLN A 385 18.93 18.65 -12.21
C GLN A 385 17.63 18.41 -11.42
N ILE A 386 17.59 17.36 -10.63
CA ILE A 386 16.44 17.05 -9.79
C ILE A 386 16.23 18.16 -8.77
N ASN A 387 17.29 18.56 -8.09
CA ASN A 387 17.26 19.65 -7.11
C ASN A 387 16.73 20.94 -7.72
N ALA A 388 17.28 21.36 -8.87
CA ALA A 388 16.89 22.61 -9.53
C ALA A 388 15.40 22.60 -9.94
N TYR A 389 14.90 21.48 -10.43
CA TYR A 389 13.50 21.38 -10.86
C TYR A 389 12.52 21.58 -9.69
N TYR A 390 12.73 20.89 -8.59
CA TYR A 390 11.83 20.95 -7.43
C TYR A 390 12.07 22.19 -6.57
N ASP A 391 13.26 22.78 -6.60
CA ASP A 391 13.54 24.04 -5.93
C ASP A 391 12.70 25.19 -6.51
N LYS A 392 12.54 25.22 -7.84
CA LYS A 392 11.72 26.22 -8.54
C LYS A 392 10.22 26.01 -8.39
N MET A 393 9.79 24.79 -8.09
CA MET A 393 8.38 24.49 -7.94
C MET A 393 7.84 25.16 -6.69
N ASN A 394 6.71 25.85 -6.83
CA ASN A 394 6.04 26.46 -5.69
C ASN A 394 5.37 25.39 -4.82
N PHE A 395 5.34 25.64 -3.52
CA PHE A 395 4.56 24.81 -2.61
C PHE A 395 3.06 24.91 -2.90
N TYR A 396 2.38 23.80 -2.74
CA TYR A 396 0.95 23.70 -2.95
C TYR A 396 0.17 24.63 -2.02
N THR A 397 -0.86 25.27 -2.59
CA THR A 397 -1.94 25.90 -1.85
C THR A 397 -3.28 25.44 -2.43
N PRO A 398 -4.38 25.37 -1.63
CA PRO A 398 -5.60 24.67 -2.04
C PRO A 398 -6.26 25.16 -3.34
N PHE A 399 -6.11 26.44 -3.70
CA PHE A 399 -6.83 27.02 -4.84
C PHE A 399 -5.92 27.82 -5.80
N THR A 400 -4.93 28.55 -5.27
CA THR A 400 -4.16 29.51 -6.05
C THR A 400 -2.88 28.94 -6.65
N GLN A 401 -2.37 27.85 -6.08
CA GLN A 401 -1.06 27.31 -6.45
C GLN A 401 -1.03 25.80 -6.30
N GLN A 402 -1.81 25.10 -7.12
CA GLN A 402 -1.90 23.67 -7.06
C GLN A 402 -0.71 23.02 -7.76
N THR A 403 0.15 22.40 -6.98
CA THR A 403 1.36 21.69 -7.42
C THR A 403 1.52 20.38 -6.69
N PRO A 404 2.34 19.45 -7.19
CA PRO A 404 2.66 18.23 -6.45
C PRO A 404 3.58 18.43 -5.25
N LYS A 405 4.16 19.63 -5.08
CA LYS A 405 5.09 19.92 -3.98
C LYS A 405 4.34 20.34 -2.72
N LYS A 406 4.22 19.42 -1.77
CA LYS A 406 3.55 19.66 -0.48
C LYS A 406 4.58 19.92 0.63
N GLN A 407 4.19 20.71 1.64
CA GLN A 407 5.02 20.88 2.83
C GLN A 407 5.22 19.55 3.54
N LEU A 408 6.47 19.26 3.91
CA LEU A 408 6.85 18.06 4.64
C LEU A 408 7.12 18.42 6.10
N ALA A 409 6.60 17.61 7.02
CA ALA A 409 6.83 17.74 8.45
C ALA A 409 6.95 16.36 9.12
N PRO A 410 7.91 15.52 8.66
CA PRO A 410 8.13 14.22 9.27
C PRO A 410 8.77 14.35 10.66
N ASP A 411 8.69 13.28 11.42
CA ASP A 411 9.36 13.19 12.73
C ASP A 411 10.90 13.16 12.63
N PHE A 412 11.41 12.68 11.51
CA PHE A 412 12.86 12.68 11.23
C PHE A 412 13.30 13.97 10.53
N THR A 413 14.59 14.28 10.63
CA THR A 413 15.14 15.52 10.07
C THR A 413 15.42 15.39 8.57
N ILE A 414 14.93 16.35 7.79
CA ILE A 414 15.25 16.54 6.37
C ILE A 414 16.08 17.81 6.25
N GLU A 415 17.21 17.69 5.55
CA GLU A 415 18.05 18.85 5.22
C GLU A 415 17.43 19.63 4.06
N GLU A 416 17.32 20.94 4.22
CA GLU A 416 16.83 21.84 3.17
C GLU A 416 17.75 21.80 1.94
N GLY A 417 17.18 22.05 0.78
CA GLY A 417 17.90 22.05 -0.49
C GLY A 417 17.91 20.68 -1.15
N MET A 418 19.07 20.12 -1.40
CA MET A 418 19.24 18.89 -2.21
C MET A 418 18.43 17.72 -1.67
N GLN A 419 18.53 17.42 -0.39
CA GLN A 419 17.82 16.27 0.20
C GLN A 419 16.31 16.46 0.11
N GLU A 420 15.80 17.59 0.55
CA GLU A 420 14.37 17.89 0.52
C GLU A 420 13.82 17.82 -0.91
N ASN A 421 14.52 18.42 -1.87
CA ASN A 421 14.06 18.46 -3.25
C ASN A 421 14.09 17.09 -3.93
N ILE A 422 15.08 16.26 -3.65
CA ILE A 422 15.10 14.88 -4.14
C ILE A 422 13.94 14.08 -3.52
N LEU A 423 13.66 14.28 -2.24
CA LEU A 423 12.51 13.64 -1.59
C LEU A 423 11.19 14.14 -2.18
N HIS A 424 11.04 15.40 -2.51
CA HIS A 424 9.88 15.92 -3.26
C HIS A 424 9.73 15.20 -4.60
N CYS A 425 10.81 15.02 -5.32
CA CYS A 425 10.81 14.24 -6.56
C CYS A 425 10.29 12.82 -6.34
N ILE A 426 10.86 12.12 -5.37
CA ILE A 426 10.51 10.73 -5.07
C ILE A 426 9.03 10.61 -4.68
N LEU A 427 8.54 11.49 -3.81
CA LEU A 427 7.13 11.49 -3.41
C LEU A 427 6.20 11.79 -4.59
N HIS A 428 6.60 12.69 -5.49
CA HIS A 428 5.85 12.99 -6.70
C HIS A 428 5.78 11.77 -7.63
N ILE A 429 6.91 11.17 -7.96
CA ILE A 429 6.93 10.01 -8.88
C ILE A 429 6.30 8.77 -8.27
N ARG A 430 6.42 8.56 -6.96
CA ARG A 430 5.68 7.50 -6.25
C ARG A 430 4.18 7.71 -6.40
N ARG A 431 3.71 8.93 -6.18
CA ARG A 431 2.29 9.28 -6.29
C ARG A 431 1.74 9.01 -7.69
N VAL A 432 2.46 9.43 -8.73
CA VAL A 432 2.05 9.23 -10.12
C VAL A 432 2.06 7.74 -10.49
N THR A 433 3.11 7.02 -10.13
CA THR A 433 3.31 5.61 -10.48
C THR A 433 2.30 4.70 -9.78
N THR A 434 1.97 4.98 -8.53
CA THR A 434 1.10 4.15 -7.69
C THR A 434 -0.31 4.74 -7.54
N LEU A 435 -0.69 5.68 -8.39
CA LEU A 435 -2.03 6.25 -8.37
C LEU A 435 -3.08 5.13 -8.45
N HIS A 436 -4.09 5.22 -7.59
CA HIS A 436 -5.13 4.21 -7.39
C HIS A 436 -4.69 2.91 -6.70
N GLU A 437 -3.45 2.83 -6.25
CA GLU A 437 -2.93 1.62 -5.59
C GLU A 437 -2.76 1.77 -4.07
N GLY A 438 -3.30 2.84 -3.50
CA GLY A 438 -3.36 3.03 -2.05
C GLY A 438 -2.03 3.44 -1.40
N MET A 439 -0.99 3.75 -2.15
CA MET A 439 0.34 4.06 -1.59
C MET A 439 0.49 5.49 -1.09
N ARG A 440 -0.33 6.41 -1.60
CA ARG A 440 -0.22 7.83 -1.23
C ARG A 440 -0.54 8.10 0.23
N TRP A 441 -1.57 7.46 0.78
CA TRP A 441 -1.97 7.68 2.16
C TRP A 441 -0.87 7.34 3.18
N PRO A 442 -0.21 6.17 3.12
CA PRO A 442 0.95 5.91 3.96
C PRO A 442 2.09 6.93 3.79
N ASP A 443 2.36 7.40 2.58
CA ASP A 443 3.38 8.41 2.32
C ASP A 443 3.03 9.76 2.98
N ILE A 444 1.76 10.16 2.94
CA ILE A 444 1.26 11.35 3.65
C ILE A 444 1.53 11.24 5.16
N LYS A 445 1.24 10.10 5.74
CA LYS A 445 1.46 9.84 7.17
C LYS A 445 2.95 9.88 7.52
N ARG A 446 3.78 9.22 6.73
CA ARG A 446 5.22 9.11 6.98
C ARG A 446 5.93 10.46 6.91
N TYR A 447 5.52 11.31 6.00
CA TYR A 447 6.15 12.60 5.77
C TYR A 447 5.42 13.77 6.40
N GLY A 448 4.38 13.52 7.21
CA GLY A 448 3.62 14.58 7.85
C GLY A 448 3.05 15.60 6.88
N ILE A 449 2.60 15.14 5.72
CA ILE A 449 2.06 16.02 4.68
C ILE A 449 0.70 16.55 5.13
N MET A 450 0.54 17.88 5.13
CA MET A 450 -0.75 18.50 5.36
C MET A 450 -1.61 18.38 4.13
N ILE A 451 -2.85 17.90 4.30
CA ILE A 451 -3.82 17.79 3.22
C ILE A 451 -5.12 18.50 3.57
N TYR A 452 -5.88 18.85 2.53
CA TYR A 452 -7.06 19.69 2.63
C TYR A 452 -8.27 19.02 1.99
N ARG A 453 -9.45 19.33 2.54
CA ARG A 453 -10.73 19.16 1.85
C ARG A 453 -11.26 20.52 1.45
N ARG A 454 -11.87 20.61 0.28
CA ARG A 454 -12.25 21.89 -0.31
C ARG A 454 -13.54 21.78 -1.09
N ASN A 455 -14.24 22.90 -1.17
CA ASN A 455 -15.39 23.07 -2.04
C ASN A 455 -14.96 23.95 -3.22
N MET A 456 -14.92 23.38 -4.42
CA MET A 456 -14.45 24.07 -5.62
C MET A 456 -15.41 25.17 -6.08
N ALA A 457 -16.72 25.01 -5.84
CA ALA A 457 -17.71 26.02 -6.23
C ALA A 457 -17.62 27.28 -5.36
N THR A 458 -17.37 27.15 -4.06
CA THR A 458 -17.26 28.27 -3.12
C THR A 458 -15.84 28.77 -2.90
N GLN A 459 -14.82 28.05 -3.42
CA GLN A 459 -13.39 28.34 -3.22
C GLN A 459 -13.04 28.39 -1.72
N ARG A 460 -13.59 27.48 -0.93
CA ARG A 460 -13.35 27.39 0.51
C ARG A 460 -12.76 26.05 0.90
N VAL A 461 -11.79 26.08 1.81
CA VAL A 461 -11.31 24.91 2.53
C VAL A 461 -12.36 24.49 3.54
N THR A 462 -12.84 23.25 3.45
CA THR A 462 -13.87 22.71 4.34
C THR A 462 -13.30 21.94 5.52
N ASP A 463 -12.10 21.39 5.38
CA ASP A 463 -11.39 20.69 6.45
C ASP A 463 -9.88 20.63 6.14
N GLU A 464 -9.10 20.47 7.19
CA GLU A 464 -7.63 20.37 7.13
C GLU A 464 -7.16 19.19 7.96
N MET A 465 -6.12 18.51 7.49
CA MET A 465 -5.51 17.42 8.24
C MET A 465 -4.02 17.71 8.41
N PRO A 466 -3.64 18.35 9.54
CA PRO A 466 -2.23 18.61 9.85
C PRO A 466 -1.47 17.33 10.23
N PRO A 467 -0.12 17.40 10.30
CA PRO A 467 0.71 16.22 10.56
C PRO A 467 0.37 15.41 11.81
N ASN A 468 -0.08 16.08 12.85
CA ASN A 468 -0.39 15.48 14.16
C ASN A 468 -1.90 15.21 14.36
N ASP A 469 -2.69 15.27 13.31
CA ASP A 469 -4.14 15.03 13.40
C ASP A 469 -4.43 13.60 13.85
N LEU A 470 -5.29 13.45 14.85
CA LEU A 470 -5.65 12.14 15.41
C LEU A 470 -6.37 11.24 14.42
N ARG A 471 -7.02 11.83 13.40
CA ARG A 471 -7.73 11.07 12.35
C ARG A 471 -6.78 10.36 11.37
N ARG A 472 -5.48 10.62 11.44
CA ARG A 472 -4.49 9.89 10.63
C ARG A 472 -4.40 8.41 10.97
N ALA A 473 -4.73 8.03 12.19
CA ALA A 473 -5.01 6.64 12.54
C ALA A 473 -6.50 6.37 12.32
N ILE A 474 -6.82 5.59 11.33
CA ILE A 474 -8.21 5.23 11.00
C ILE A 474 -8.81 4.48 12.19
N GLN A 475 -10.06 4.82 12.55
CA GLN A 475 -10.69 4.22 13.71
C GLN A 475 -10.90 2.73 13.52
N ILE A 476 -10.59 1.97 14.58
CA ILE A 476 -10.87 0.54 14.62
C ILE A 476 -12.39 0.30 14.52
N PRO A 477 -12.83 -0.88 14.06
CA PRO A 477 -14.23 -1.14 13.83
C PRO A 477 -15.08 -0.95 15.09
N ARG A 478 -16.29 -0.42 14.91
CA ARG A 478 -17.21 -0.14 16.01
C ARG A 478 -17.56 -1.37 16.85
N ASN A 479 -17.78 -2.51 16.20
CA ASN A 479 -18.08 -3.77 16.91
C ASN A 479 -16.92 -4.22 17.80
N VAL A 480 -15.70 -3.93 17.40
CA VAL A 480 -14.49 -4.23 18.19
C VAL A 480 -14.39 -3.30 19.41
N ILE A 481 -14.74 -2.03 19.25
CA ILE A 481 -14.82 -1.06 20.35
C ILE A 481 -15.90 -1.48 21.35
N VAL A 482 -17.09 -1.84 20.86
CA VAL A 482 -18.20 -2.30 21.68
C VAL A 482 -17.81 -3.56 22.47
N ALA A 483 -16.99 -4.43 21.88
CA ALA A 483 -16.47 -5.63 22.54
C ALA A 483 -15.39 -5.32 23.60
N GLY A 484 -14.96 -4.07 23.75
CA GLY A 484 -14.07 -3.60 24.82
C GLY A 484 -12.67 -3.19 24.41
N MET A 485 -12.34 -3.19 23.11
CA MET A 485 -11.03 -2.71 22.65
C MET A 485 -10.97 -1.18 22.71
N GLN A 486 -9.82 -0.66 23.15
CA GLN A 486 -9.60 0.77 23.25
C GLN A 486 -9.63 1.43 21.86
N PRO A 487 -10.49 2.42 21.63
CA PRO A 487 -10.54 3.12 20.37
C PRO A 487 -9.33 4.04 20.17
N ASN A 488 -9.05 4.41 18.93
CA ASN A 488 -8.13 5.50 18.65
C ASN A 488 -8.69 6.81 19.23
N PRO A 489 -7.86 7.63 19.86
CA PRO A 489 -8.32 8.90 20.43
C PRO A 489 -8.87 9.82 19.33
N ARG A 490 -9.89 10.58 19.68
CA ARG A 490 -10.50 11.63 18.87
C ARG A 490 -10.64 12.89 19.71
N ARG A 491 -10.62 14.05 19.08
CA ARG A 491 -10.96 15.29 19.75
C ARG A 491 -12.47 15.31 19.99
N ASN A 492 -12.87 15.73 21.19
CA ASN A 492 -14.26 16.00 21.50
C ASN A 492 -14.70 17.32 20.85
#